data_90d4877580a46b94c77446edf8fbc17e
#
_entry.id   90d4877580a46b94c77446edf8fbc17e
#
_cell.length_a   1.000
_cell.length_b   1.000
_cell.length_c   1.000
_cell.angle_alpha   90.00
_cell.angle_beta   90.00
_cell.angle_gamma   90.00
#
_symmetry.space_group_name_H-M   'P 1'
#
loop_
_entity.id
_entity.type
_entity.pdbx_description
1 polymer ?
#
loop_
_entity_poly.entity_id
_entity_poly.type
_entity_poly.pdbx_seq_one_letter_code
_entity_poly.pdbx_strand_id
1 'polypeptide(L)'
;YSGGHKGAEAEFGRLAEAWNLQEVNISFEGHNPERSRGIRLLDKEELSKGDVSMEIVSQRMSRTYSRTDKIRRVIQSIFHMVNKGYHVIAVGWIQTDDTDKGGTGWGVELAKLFNRPLSVYDQERKGWFSWENNQWIESTPVITAETFAGTGTRFLSDDGRQALKDLYTRSFGPEKQ
;
A
#
# COMPACT_ATOMS: atom_id res chain seq x y z
N TYR A 1 -8.64 0.27 -0.25
CA TYR A 1 -8.05 1.45 -0.93
C TYR A 1 -6.69 1.09 -1.51
N SER A 2 -6.44 1.45 -2.74
CA SER A 2 -5.17 1.23 -3.42
C SER A 2 -4.98 2.32 -4.49
N GLY A 3 -3.94 2.21 -5.31
CA GLY A 3 -3.69 3.12 -6.42
C GLY A 3 -3.95 2.50 -7.79
N GLY A 4 -4.19 1.20 -7.83
CA GLY A 4 -4.46 0.48 -9.07
C GLY A 4 -3.29 0.36 -10.04
N HIS A 5 -2.09 0.72 -9.60
CA HIS A 5 -0.89 0.65 -10.42
C HIS A 5 -0.47 -0.80 -10.67
N LYS A 6 0.25 -1.04 -11.77
CA LYS A 6 0.78 -2.36 -12.13
C LYS A 6 1.52 -3.01 -10.96
N GLY A 7 1.33 -4.30 -10.79
CA GLY A 7 1.96 -5.12 -9.76
C GLY A 7 1.06 -5.31 -8.55
N ALA A 8 1.57 -5.08 -7.35
CA ALA A 8 0.85 -5.35 -6.11
C ALA A 8 -0.47 -4.57 -6.02
N GLU A 9 -0.49 -3.29 -6.35
CA GLU A 9 -1.71 -2.49 -6.25
C GLU A 9 -2.82 -3.00 -7.16
N ALA A 10 -2.51 -3.34 -8.41
CA ALA A 10 -3.48 -3.94 -9.32
C ALA A 10 -3.97 -5.30 -8.80
N GLU A 11 -3.10 -6.09 -8.19
CA GLU A 11 -3.48 -7.37 -7.61
C GLU A 11 -4.43 -7.22 -6.40
N PHE A 12 -4.21 -6.25 -5.53
CA PHE A 12 -5.18 -5.91 -4.48
C PHE A 12 -6.57 -5.62 -5.06
N GLY A 13 -6.63 -4.85 -6.13
CA GLY A 13 -7.89 -4.55 -6.80
C GLY A 13 -8.54 -5.79 -7.41
N ARG A 14 -7.75 -6.62 -8.10
CA ARG A 14 -8.24 -7.87 -8.69
C ARG A 14 -8.82 -8.81 -7.62
N LEU A 15 -8.15 -8.91 -6.48
CA LEU A 15 -8.62 -9.73 -5.37
C LEU A 15 -9.86 -9.12 -4.70
N ALA A 16 -9.92 -7.81 -4.56
CA ALA A 16 -11.13 -7.15 -4.06
C ALA A 16 -12.34 -7.48 -4.94
N GLU A 17 -12.17 -7.47 -6.26
CA GLU A 17 -13.22 -7.88 -7.19
C GLU A 17 -13.59 -9.37 -7.02
N ALA A 18 -12.59 -10.27 -6.95
CA ALA A 18 -12.81 -11.70 -6.80
C ALA A 18 -13.52 -12.07 -5.49
N TRP A 19 -13.27 -11.32 -4.42
CA TRP A 19 -13.92 -11.52 -3.11
C TRP A 19 -15.18 -10.67 -2.92
N ASN A 20 -15.59 -9.94 -3.96
CA ASN A 20 -16.77 -9.07 -3.93
C ASN A 20 -16.68 -7.99 -2.84
N LEU A 21 -15.49 -7.43 -2.66
CA LEU A 21 -15.25 -6.30 -1.77
C LEU A 21 -15.35 -4.97 -2.55
N GLN A 22 -15.60 -3.89 -1.83
CA GLN A 22 -15.54 -2.56 -2.41
C GLN A 22 -14.08 -2.22 -2.77
N GLU A 23 -13.86 -1.87 -4.02
CA GLU A 23 -12.56 -1.47 -4.55
C GLU A 23 -12.55 0.03 -4.80
N VAL A 24 -11.60 0.75 -4.20
CA VAL A 24 -11.38 2.18 -4.46
C VAL A 24 -9.91 2.40 -4.80
N ASN A 25 -9.66 2.92 -5.99
CA ASN A 25 -8.33 3.23 -6.49
C ASN A 25 -8.15 4.74 -6.53
N ILE A 26 -7.30 5.25 -5.66
CA ILE A 26 -6.94 6.66 -5.59
C ILE A 26 -6.06 7.00 -6.79
N SER A 27 -6.46 7.98 -7.56
CA SER A 27 -5.79 8.35 -8.80
C SER A 27 -5.81 9.86 -9.01
N PHE A 28 -5.18 10.31 -10.05
CA PHE A 28 -5.10 11.71 -10.44
C PHE A 28 -4.94 11.81 -11.95
N GLU A 29 -5.15 12.97 -12.51
CA GLU A 29 -5.00 13.20 -13.95
C GLU A 29 -3.59 12.82 -14.43
N GLY A 30 -3.49 11.97 -15.44
CA GLY A 30 -2.22 11.48 -16.00
C GLY A 30 -1.64 10.27 -15.28
N HIS A 31 -2.30 9.72 -14.26
CA HIS A 31 -1.79 8.57 -13.50
C HIS A 31 -1.82 7.26 -14.31
N ASN A 32 -2.86 7.03 -15.11
CA ASN A 32 -3.06 5.84 -15.93
C ASN A 32 -2.92 4.52 -15.14
N PRO A 33 -3.75 4.26 -14.13
CA PRO A 33 -3.70 3.01 -13.40
C PRO A 33 -4.10 1.81 -14.29
N GLU A 34 -3.61 0.62 -13.96
CA GLU A 34 -3.97 -0.61 -14.66
C GLU A 34 -5.42 -1.04 -14.34
N ARG A 35 -5.87 -0.77 -13.11
CA ARG A 35 -7.26 -1.02 -12.72
C ARG A 35 -8.16 0.10 -13.20
N SER A 36 -9.33 -0.27 -13.72
CA SER A 36 -10.36 0.69 -14.16
C SER A 36 -11.56 0.78 -13.22
N ARG A 37 -11.63 -0.06 -12.19
CA ARG A 37 -12.72 -0.08 -11.21
C ARG A 37 -12.44 0.87 -10.05
N GLY A 38 -13.50 1.47 -9.52
CA GLY A 38 -13.43 2.26 -8.29
C GLY A 38 -12.47 3.45 -8.35
N ILE A 39 -12.26 4.02 -9.53
CA ILE A 39 -11.34 5.14 -9.69
C ILE A 39 -11.91 6.38 -8.99
N ARG A 40 -11.11 6.93 -8.05
CA ARG A 40 -11.36 8.21 -7.44
C ARG A 40 -10.26 9.19 -7.83
N LEU A 41 -10.61 10.12 -8.70
CA LEU A 41 -9.67 11.17 -9.13
C LEU A 41 -9.61 12.26 -8.06
N LEU A 42 -8.40 12.57 -7.64
CA LEU A 42 -8.12 13.68 -6.74
C LEU A 42 -7.59 14.87 -7.55
N ASP A 43 -8.07 16.07 -7.20
CA ASP A 43 -7.52 17.29 -7.75
C ASP A 43 -6.26 17.74 -7.01
N LYS A 44 -5.63 18.82 -7.47
CA LYS A 44 -4.39 19.32 -6.88
C LYS A 44 -4.54 19.73 -5.41
N GLU A 45 -5.65 20.31 -5.06
CA GLU A 45 -5.93 20.74 -3.68
C GLU A 45 -6.07 19.53 -2.75
N GLU A 46 -6.84 18.52 -3.16
CA GLU A 46 -6.97 17.27 -2.43
C GLU A 46 -5.61 16.56 -2.27
N LEU A 47 -4.85 16.44 -3.35
CA LEU A 47 -3.50 15.82 -3.32
C LEU A 47 -2.58 16.54 -2.33
N SER A 48 -2.60 17.88 -2.31
CA SER A 48 -1.72 18.69 -1.45
C SER A 48 -1.96 18.48 0.05
N LYS A 49 -3.10 17.94 0.44
CA LYS A 49 -3.37 17.60 1.85
C LYS A 49 -2.39 16.59 2.43
N GLY A 50 -1.71 15.82 1.58
CA GLY A 50 -0.68 14.89 1.99
C GLY A 50 0.71 15.49 2.20
N ASP A 51 0.94 16.74 1.82
CA ASP A 51 2.28 17.30 1.77
C ASP A 51 2.99 17.37 3.13
N VAL A 52 2.30 17.81 4.17
CA VAL A 52 2.91 17.92 5.51
C VAL A 52 3.35 16.54 6.01
N SER A 53 2.48 15.56 5.93
CA SER A 53 2.79 14.19 6.37
C SER A 53 3.92 13.57 5.54
N MET A 54 3.91 13.77 4.23
CA MET A 54 4.94 13.21 3.36
C MET A 54 6.29 13.90 3.50
N GLU A 55 6.32 15.17 3.87
CA GLU A 55 7.55 15.86 4.24
C GLU A 55 8.18 15.24 5.49
N ILE A 56 7.38 14.95 6.51
CA ILE A 56 7.84 14.24 7.72
C ILE A 56 8.37 12.85 7.38
N VAL A 57 7.64 12.11 6.55
CA VAL A 57 8.04 10.77 6.09
C VAL A 57 9.37 10.83 5.33
N SER A 58 9.56 11.82 4.47
CA SER A 58 10.81 12.00 3.73
C SER A 58 12.01 12.16 4.66
N GLN A 59 11.85 12.94 5.71
CA GLN A 59 12.89 13.14 6.72
C GLN A 59 13.20 11.84 7.46
N ARG A 60 12.17 11.07 7.86
CA ARG A 60 12.35 9.79 8.52
C ARG A 60 13.12 8.77 7.69
N MET A 61 12.89 8.77 6.38
CA MET A 61 13.56 7.85 5.45
C MET A 61 14.90 8.39 4.93
N SER A 62 15.24 9.63 5.20
CA SER A 62 16.35 10.35 4.56
C SER A 62 16.23 10.30 3.02
N ARG A 63 15.02 10.44 2.52
CA ARG A 63 14.71 10.50 1.08
C ARG A 63 14.14 11.87 0.73
N THR A 64 14.44 12.33 -0.46
CA THR A 64 13.91 13.61 -0.94
C THR A 64 12.45 13.47 -1.34
N TYR A 65 11.58 14.33 -0.79
CA TYR A 65 10.22 14.47 -1.30
C TYR A 65 10.28 15.22 -2.63
N SER A 66 10.04 14.50 -3.71
CA SER A 66 10.22 15.02 -5.08
C SER A 66 9.35 16.25 -5.34
N ARG A 67 9.95 17.23 -6.03
CA ARG A 67 9.24 18.39 -6.57
C ARG A 67 8.74 18.17 -8.00
N THR A 68 9.15 17.06 -8.65
CA THR A 68 8.67 16.68 -9.97
C THR A 68 7.20 16.30 -9.87
N ASP A 69 6.33 16.97 -10.62
CA ASP A 69 4.87 16.84 -10.51
C ASP A 69 4.38 15.39 -10.50
N LYS A 70 4.83 14.58 -11.44
CA LYS A 70 4.36 13.19 -11.56
C LYS A 70 4.69 12.35 -10.34
N ILE A 71 5.96 12.37 -9.89
CA ILE A 71 6.40 11.59 -8.73
C ILE A 71 5.75 12.13 -7.46
N ARG A 72 5.69 13.46 -7.31
CA ARG A 72 5.04 14.09 -6.17
C ARG A 72 3.58 13.68 -6.05
N ARG A 73 2.83 13.69 -7.14
CA ARG A 73 1.42 13.27 -7.15
C ARG A 73 1.24 11.81 -6.77
N VAL A 74 2.13 10.94 -7.20
CA VAL A 74 2.11 9.52 -6.76
C VAL A 74 2.27 9.44 -5.25
N ILE A 75 3.24 10.14 -4.68
CA ILE A 75 3.47 10.14 -3.23
C ILE A 75 2.29 10.76 -2.48
N GLN A 76 1.75 11.86 -2.97
CA GLN A 76 0.54 12.49 -2.41
C GLN A 76 -0.66 11.53 -2.43
N SER A 77 -0.82 10.76 -3.50
CA SER A 77 -1.92 9.79 -3.60
C SER A 77 -1.78 8.66 -2.57
N ILE A 78 -0.56 8.25 -2.26
CA ILE A 78 -0.28 7.24 -1.21
C ILE A 78 -0.78 7.73 0.16
N PHE A 79 -0.61 9.00 0.46
CA PHE A 79 -1.17 9.58 1.69
C PHE A 79 -2.67 9.30 1.80
N HIS A 80 -3.43 9.52 0.73
CA HIS A 80 -4.88 9.29 0.75
C HIS A 80 -5.26 7.82 0.90
N MET A 81 -4.47 6.91 0.31
CA MET A 81 -4.69 5.47 0.51
C MET A 81 -4.53 5.08 1.99
N VAL A 82 -3.44 5.49 2.60
CA VAL A 82 -3.14 5.17 4.01
C VAL A 82 -4.10 5.91 4.96
N ASN A 83 -4.44 7.15 4.66
CA ASN A 83 -5.37 7.91 5.49
C ASN A 83 -6.76 7.28 5.54
N LYS A 84 -7.21 6.68 4.45
CA LYS A 84 -8.53 6.04 4.33
C LYS A 84 -8.55 4.58 4.73
N GLY A 85 -7.47 3.84 4.45
CA GLY A 85 -7.35 2.42 4.77
C GLY A 85 -6.67 2.21 6.12
N TYR A 86 -7.42 1.75 7.11
CA TYR A 86 -6.90 1.64 8.47
C TYR A 86 -5.74 0.65 8.60
N HIS A 87 -5.92 -0.60 8.16
CA HIS A 87 -4.85 -1.59 8.12
C HIS A 87 -4.05 -1.41 6.82
N VAL A 88 -2.76 -1.13 6.92
CA VAL A 88 -1.90 -0.95 5.76
C VAL A 88 -1.16 -2.24 5.45
N ILE A 89 -1.30 -2.71 4.23
CA ILE A 89 -0.72 -3.96 3.76
C ILE A 89 0.12 -3.66 2.53
N ALA A 90 1.36 -4.11 2.54
CA ALA A 90 2.28 -3.88 1.44
C ALA A 90 3.00 -5.17 1.01
N VAL A 91 3.40 -5.21 -0.23
CA VAL A 91 4.29 -6.23 -0.78
C VAL A 91 5.53 -5.54 -1.33
N GLY A 92 6.69 -5.93 -0.82
CA GLY A 92 7.94 -5.32 -1.23
C GLY A 92 9.17 -5.99 -0.62
N TRP A 93 10.12 -5.18 -0.21
CA TRP A 93 11.38 -5.65 0.39
C TRP A 93 11.76 -4.76 1.56
N ILE A 94 11.86 -5.34 2.74
CA ILE A 94 12.32 -4.64 3.94
C ILE A 94 13.84 -4.53 3.88
N GLN A 95 14.34 -3.31 3.98
CA GLN A 95 15.76 -3.02 3.93
C GLN A 95 16.41 -3.09 5.32
N THR A 96 17.74 -3.02 5.38
CA THR A 96 18.49 -3.12 6.63
C THR A 96 18.24 -1.97 7.60
N ASP A 97 17.74 -0.84 7.11
CA ASP A 97 17.34 0.31 7.92
C ASP A 97 15.85 0.25 8.37
N ASP A 98 15.20 -0.90 8.20
CA ASP A 98 13.80 -1.15 8.50
C ASP A 98 12.79 -0.42 7.59
N THR A 99 13.25 0.34 6.59
CA THR A 99 12.37 0.94 5.58
C THR A 99 12.08 -0.04 4.45
N ASP A 100 10.99 0.18 3.73
CA ASP A 100 10.69 -0.60 2.54
C ASP A 100 11.32 0.05 1.28
N LYS A 101 11.75 -0.78 0.35
CA LYS A 101 12.43 -0.36 -0.88
C LYS A 101 11.49 0.40 -1.81
N GLY A 102 12.02 1.45 -2.44
CA GLY A 102 11.34 2.17 -3.51
C GLY A 102 10.11 2.95 -3.06
N GLY A 103 9.15 3.10 -3.98
CA GLY A 103 7.92 3.85 -3.73
C GLY A 103 7.04 3.29 -2.61
N THR A 104 7.09 1.98 -2.40
CA THR A 104 6.37 1.29 -1.33
C THR A 104 6.74 1.83 0.05
N GLY A 105 7.99 2.25 0.24
CA GLY A 105 8.49 2.81 1.49
C GLY A 105 7.72 4.01 1.99
N TRP A 106 7.16 4.82 1.10
CA TRP A 106 6.38 6.00 1.49
C TRP A 106 5.09 5.61 2.24
N GLY A 107 4.37 4.62 1.75
CA GLY A 107 3.17 4.14 2.42
C GLY A 107 3.46 3.39 3.71
N VAL A 108 4.49 2.57 3.72
CA VAL A 108 4.93 1.83 4.91
C VAL A 108 5.35 2.79 6.03
N GLU A 109 6.17 3.79 5.71
CA GLU A 109 6.64 4.75 6.70
C GLU A 109 5.53 5.68 7.20
N LEU A 110 4.58 6.04 6.33
CA LEU A 110 3.40 6.79 6.73
C LEU A 110 2.53 5.98 7.70
N ALA A 111 2.36 4.68 7.46
CA ALA A 111 1.63 3.80 8.37
C ALA A 111 2.27 3.75 9.77
N LYS A 112 3.61 3.72 9.84
CA LYS A 112 4.35 3.83 11.10
C LYS A 112 4.08 5.16 11.80
N LEU A 113 4.16 6.27 11.05
CA LEU A 113 3.89 7.61 11.58
C LEU A 113 2.48 7.73 12.16
N PHE A 114 1.49 7.16 11.49
CA PHE A 114 0.09 7.19 11.91
C PHE A 114 -0.27 6.10 12.92
N ASN A 115 0.70 5.29 13.31
CA ASN A 115 0.50 4.15 14.21
C ASN A 115 -0.64 3.22 13.76
N ARG A 116 -0.68 2.94 12.46
CA ARG A 116 -1.64 2.02 11.85
C ARG A 116 -1.16 0.58 11.96
N PRO A 117 -2.08 -0.40 12.04
CA PRO A 117 -1.71 -1.79 11.81
C PRO A 117 -1.01 -1.89 10.45
N LEU A 118 0.17 -2.50 10.42
CA LEU A 118 1.04 -2.53 9.24
C LEU A 118 1.60 -3.94 9.06
N SER A 119 1.36 -4.51 7.89
CA SER A 119 1.87 -5.82 7.50
C SER A 119 2.55 -5.71 6.14
N VAL A 120 3.75 -6.25 6.05
CA VAL A 120 4.53 -6.28 4.80
C VAL A 120 4.89 -7.71 4.46
N TYR A 121 4.61 -8.12 3.23
CA TYR A 121 5.17 -9.34 2.66
C TYR A 121 6.49 -9.00 1.99
N ASP A 122 7.57 -9.58 2.52
CA ASP A 122 8.93 -9.42 1.98
C ASP A 122 9.17 -10.51 0.94
N GLN A 123 9.37 -10.11 -0.32
CA GLN A 123 9.48 -11.05 -1.43
C GLN A 123 10.81 -11.82 -1.45
N GLU A 124 11.85 -11.31 -0.81
CA GLU A 124 13.13 -12.01 -0.66
C GLU A 124 13.05 -13.06 0.44
N ARG A 125 12.56 -12.67 1.62
CA ARG A 125 12.41 -13.57 2.77
C ARG A 125 11.22 -14.53 2.61
N LYS A 126 10.31 -14.24 1.67
CA LYS A 126 9.10 -15.01 1.41
C LYS A 126 8.23 -15.21 2.64
N GLY A 127 7.99 -14.12 3.35
CA GLY A 127 7.20 -14.14 4.58
C GLY A 127 6.58 -12.80 4.91
N TRP A 128 5.59 -12.85 5.80
CA TRP A 128 4.92 -11.68 6.33
C TRP A 128 5.58 -11.19 7.60
N PHE A 129 5.65 -9.87 7.73
CA PHE A 129 6.16 -9.17 8.90
C PHE A 129 5.18 -8.08 9.31
N SER A 130 4.94 -7.95 10.61
CA SER A 130 4.16 -6.86 11.18
C SER A 130 5.08 -5.90 11.94
N TRP A 131 4.78 -4.60 11.86
CA TRP A 131 5.51 -3.59 12.60
C TRP A 131 4.93 -3.45 13.99
N GLU A 132 5.68 -3.85 15.00
CA GLU A 132 5.29 -3.82 16.41
C GLU A 132 6.48 -3.42 17.28
N ASN A 133 6.25 -2.51 18.24
CA ASN A 133 7.29 -2.05 19.16
C ASN A 133 8.58 -1.61 18.46
N ASN A 134 8.43 -0.85 17.36
CA ASN A 134 9.53 -0.32 16.56
C ASN A 134 10.43 -1.40 15.93
N GLN A 135 9.88 -2.55 15.62
CA GLN A 135 10.60 -3.62 14.94
C GLN A 135 9.67 -4.47 14.06
N TRP A 136 10.26 -5.14 13.09
CA TRP A 136 9.58 -6.12 12.25
C TRP A 136 9.54 -7.48 12.95
N ILE A 137 8.34 -8.04 13.07
CA ILE A 137 8.10 -9.34 13.71
C ILE A 137 7.40 -10.24 12.70
N GLU A 138 7.90 -11.47 12.52
CA GLU A 138 7.23 -12.47 11.69
C GLU A 138 5.80 -12.65 12.15
N SER A 139 4.86 -12.69 11.20
CA SER A 139 3.43 -12.77 11.49
C SER A 139 2.67 -13.50 10.40
N THR A 140 1.43 -13.83 10.71
CA THR A 140 0.46 -14.31 9.72
C THR A 140 -0.74 -13.35 9.80
N PRO A 141 -0.74 -12.26 9.03
CA PRO A 141 -1.75 -11.22 9.19
C PRO A 141 -3.14 -11.70 8.76
N VAL A 142 -4.16 -11.14 9.41
CA VAL A 142 -5.56 -11.28 9.04
C VAL A 142 -6.17 -9.88 9.03
N ILE A 143 -6.93 -9.56 8.00
CA ILE A 143 -7.62 -8.28 7.90
C ILE A 143 -8.93 -8.38 8.66
N THR A 144 -9.05 -7.64 9.76
CA THR A 144 -10.26 -7.55 10.58
C THR A 144 -10.88 -6.16 10.57
N ALA A 145 -10.11 -5.15 10.15
CA ALA A 145 -10.58 -3.78 10.03
C ALA A 145 -11.61 -3.62 8.91
N GLU A 146 -12.52 -2.68 9.06
CA GLU A 146 -13.53 -2.38 8.03
C GLU A 146 -12.90 -1.86 6.73
N THR A 147 -11.76 -1.17 6.85
CA THR A 147 -11.02 -0.65 5.71
C THR A 147 -9.55 -1.05 5.78
N PHE A 148 -8.95 -1.22 4.63
CA PHE A 148 -7.53 -1.46 4.52
C PHE A 148 -6.96 -0.81 3.25
N ALA A 149 -5.67 -0.52 3.28
CA ALA A 149 -4.93 0.01 2.14
C ALA A 149 -3.96 -1.06 1.64
N GLY A 150 -3.95 -1.28 0.35
CA GLY A 150 -3.02 -2.19 -0.31
C GLY A 150 -2.09 -1.42 -1.23
N THR A 151 -0.80 -1.58 -1.02
CA THR A 151 0.24 -0.98 -1.86
C THR A 151 1.39 -1.96 -2.07
N GLY A 152 2.38 -1.57 -2.84
CA GLY A 152 3.56 -2.41 -3.01
C GLY A 152 4.25 -2.22 -4.34
N THR A 153 5.17 -3.13 -4.59
CA THR A 153 6.02 -3.13 -5.77
C THR A 153 5.25 -3.38 -7.06
N ARG A 154 5.68 -2.74 -8.14
CA ARG A 154 5.24 -3.09 -9.49
C ARG A 154 5.82 -4.42 -10.00
N PHE A 155 6.81 -4.96 -9.29
CA PHE A 155 7.48 -6.24 -9.60
C PHE A 155 6.97 -7.35 -8.69
N LEU A 156 5.67 -7.59 -8.72
CA LEU A 156 5.03 -8.62 -7.91
C LEU A 156 5.48 -10.02 -8.35
N SER A 157 6.08 -10.77 -7.43
CA SER A 157 6.48 -12.15 -7.66
C SER A 157 5.29 -13.12 -7.58
N ASP A 158 5.45 -14.34 -8.08
CA ASP A 158 4.43 -15.37 -7.94
C ASP A 158 4.17 -15.70 -6.46
N ASP A 159 5.22 -15.74 -5.64
CA ASP A 159 5.10 -15.92 -4.18
C ASP A 159 4.32 -14.76 -3.54
N GLY A 160 4.60 -13.52 -3.93
CA GLY A 160 3.87 -12.34 -3.46
C GLY A 160 2.40 -12.37 -3.85
N ARG A 161 2.10 -12.79 -5.07
CA ARG A 161 0.73 -12.97 -5.57
C ARG A 161 -0.03 -14.02 -4.76
N GLN A 162 0.61 -15.16 -4.51
CA GLN A 162 0.02 -16.23 -3.71
C GLN A 162 -0.18 -15.80 -2.26
N ALA A 163 0.79 -15.08 -1.69
CA ALA A 163 0.68 -14.55 -0.32
C ALA A 163 -0.53 -13.61 -0.17
N LEU A 164 -0.81 -12.77 -1.15
CA LEU A 164 -2.00 -11.91 -1.16
C LEU A 164 -3.29 -12.73 -1.25
N LYS A 165 -3.33 -13.73 -2.11
CA LYS A 165 -4.49 -14.62 -2.21
C LYS A 165 -4.75 -15.35 -0.89
N ASP A 166 -3.71 -15.86 -0.25
CA ASP A 166 -3.80 -16.53 1.04
C ASP A 166 -4.29 -15.56 2.14
N LEU A 167 -3.83 -14.31 2.13
CA LEU A 167 -4.30 -13.27 3.04
C LEU A 167 -5.81 -13.05 2.90
N TYR A 168 -6.30 -12.93 1.67
CA TYR A 168 -7.73 -12.73 1.42
C TYR A 168 -8.54 -13.96 1.85
N THR A 169 -8.04 -15.17 1.58
CA THR A 169 -8.68 -16.40 2.02
C THR A 169 -8.78 -16.48 3.54
N ARG A 170 -7.68 -16.18 4.25
CA ARG A 170 -7.69 -16.17 5.73
C ARG A 170 -8.63 -15.11 6.29
N SER A 171 -8.72 -13.96 5.64
CA SER A 171 -9.46 -12.80 6.13
C SER A 171 -10.95 -12.86 5.82
N PHE A 172 -11.31 -13.36 4.64
CA PHE A 172 -12.67 -13.25 4.09
C PHE A 172 -13.30 -14.59 3.69
N GLY A 173 -12.58 -15.69 3.91
CA GLY A 173 -13.02 -17.02 3.49
C GLY A 173 -12.67 -17.31 2.03
N PRO A 174 -13.18 -18.41 1.45
CA PRO A 174 -12.88 -18.79 0.07
C PRO A 174 -13.37 -17.73 -0.92
N GLU A 175 -12.74 -17.72 -2.09
CA GLU A 175 -13.14 -16.85 -3.20
C GLU A 175 -14.61 -17.05 -3.53
N LYS A 176 -15.35 -15.96 -3.69
CA LYS A 176 -16.77 -16.01 -4.05
C LYS A 176 -16.92 -16.30 -5.55
N GLN A 177 -17.71 -17.31 -5.85
CA GLN A 177 -18.09 -17.66 -7.22
C GLN A 177 -19.13 -16.68 -7.78
#